data_2bbcd8c64a89becb3d7a0aa49655a137
#
_entry.id   2bbcd8c64a89becb3d7a0aa49655a137
#
_cell.length_a   1.000
_cell.length_b   1.000
_cell.length_c   1.000
_cell.angle_alpha   90.00
_cell.angle_beta   90.00
_cell.angle_gamma   90.00
#
_symmetry.space_group_name_H-M   'P 1'
#
loop_
_entity.id
_entity.type
_entity.pdbx_description
1 polymer ?
#
loop_
_entity_poly.entity_id
_entity_poly.type
_entity_poly.pdbx_seq_one_letter_code
_entity_poly.pdbx_strand_id
1 'polypeptide(L)'
;MKFYFSLSICFLLISNAFGQDFQTVLDQEINEKLPGISVCIQSADEEFSWTGAAGFADQETKSPLRSDQTFRIASVTKTYVAAGILRLMEKGDLSLEDPISKHISKEHKEILSQDYELDQITIRQTLRHSAGFFDHTNAPDFFKTILENPDHQWTRTSQIRLGVDQGDPVGVPGKQFSYSDMGYVILGGIIEKYTNKSLDVGLKELLGLEELGLERTDFEGEDSLTDQLRIHQYFQGMDTFEWSPTIDYYGGGGFLSTTCELVDFFQALFQGKVFEDPETLNIMLEPVSYTEQANMNYQMGMYQVEINGMKAYTHTGFWGTQVIYIPEKNLFMAANYSSVWRGGAVAPVFEKLLEEMKDLED
;
A
#
# COMPACT_ATOMS: atom_id res chain seq x y z
N MET A 1 -39.09 29.05 22.90
CA MET A 1 -38.96 27.76 22.24
C MET A 1 -39.20 27.95 20.74
N LYS A 2 -38.18 28.30 20.01
CA LYS A 2 -38.10 28.37 18.52
C LYS A 2 -36.70 28.83 18.18
N PHE A 3 -35.88 27.98 17.58
CA PHE A 3 -34.62 28.24 16.86
C PHE A 3 -33.59 27.09 17.08
N TYR A 4 -33.99 25.86 16.80
CA TYR A 4 -32.99 24.78 16.65
C TYR A 4 -33.28 23.82 15.47
N PHE A 5 -34.18 24.19 14.56
CA PHE A 5 -34.57 23.28 13.46
C PHE A 5 -33.98 23.68 12.09
N SER A 6 -33.28 24.81 11.98
CA SER A 6 -32.80 25.31 10.68
C SER A 6 -31.35 24.91 10.33
N LEU A 7 -30.51 24.61 11.34
CA LEU A 7 -29.10 24.28 11.06
C LEU A 7 -28.91 22.83 10.58
N SER A 8 -29.66 21.86 11.16
CA SER A 8 -29.51 20.44 10.77
C SER A 8 -30.00 20.14 9.34
N ILE A 9 -30.97 20.90 8.82
CA ILE A 9 -31.48 20.71 7.45
C ILE A 9 -30.51 21.30 6.41
N CYS A 10 -29.83 22.39 6.72
CA CYS A 10 -28.78 22.95 5.84
C CYS A 10 -27.59 22.00 5.73
N PHE A 11 -27.11 21.42 6.83
CA PHE A 11 -26.01 20.46 6.82
C PHE A 11 -26.33 19.19 6.01
N LEU A 12 -27.52 18.65 6.13
CA LEU A 12 -27.98 17.47 5.37
C LEU A 12 -28.17 17.76 3.87
N LEU A 13 -28.53 18.98 3.48
CA LEU A 13 -28.67 19.37 2.07
C LEU A 13 -27.30 19.63 1.42
N ILE A 14 -26.37 20.18 2.16
CA ILE A 14 -25.01 20.42 1.74
C ILE A 14 -24.29 19.07 1.51
N SER A 15 -24.33 18.15 2.47
CA SER A 15 -23.69 16.83 2.33
C SER A 15 -24.23 15.99 1.16
N ASN A 16 -25.52 16.14 0.79
CA ASN A 16 -26.09 15.46 -0.37
C ASN A 16 -25.68 16.08 -1.72
N ALA A 17 -25.47 17.40 -1.79
CA ALA A 17 -25.01 18.05 -3.01
C ALA A 17 -23.58 17.60 -3.35
N PHE A 18 -22.67 17.59 -2.37
CA PHE A 18 -21.27 17.17 -2.53
C PHE A 18 -21.14 15.70 -2.94
N GLY A 19 -21.90 14.82 -2.30
CA GLY A 19 -21.91 13.41 -2.65
C GLY A 19 -22.30 13.16 -4.11
N GLN A 20 -23.11 14.05 -4.70
CA GLN A 20 -23.54 13.95 -6.09
C GLN A 20 -22.45 14.41 -7.06
N ASP A 21 -21.70 15.46 -6.74
CA ASP A 21 -20.60 15.98 -7.55
C ASP A 21 -19.42 15.00 -7.55
N PHE A 22 -19.02 14.47 -6.39
CA PHE A 22 -17.98 13.42 -6.30
C PHE A 22 -18.37 12.13 -7.02
N GLN A 23 -19.63 11.70 -6.92
CA GLN A 23 -20.10 10.55 -7.66
C GLN A 23 -20.02 10.79 -9.18
N THR A 24 -20.35 11.99 -9.63
CA THR A 24 -20.23 12.36 -11.04
C THR A 24 -18.79 12.28 -11.53
N VAL A 25 -17.81 12.69 -10.70
CA VAL A 25 -16.37 12.53 -11.01
C VAL A 25 -16.03 11.04 -11.21
N LEU A 26 -16.49 10.16 -10.31
CA LEU A 26 -16.21 8.72 -10.46
C LEU A 26 -16.87 8.12 -11.70
N ASP A 27 -18.11 8.49 -11.98
CA ASP A 27 -18.85 7.97 -13.14
C ASP A 27 -18.15 8.34 -14.46
N GLN A 28 -17.49 9.51 -14.52
CA GLN A 28 -16.73 9.98 -15.68
C GLN A 28 -15.39 9.25 -15.87
N GLU A 29 -14.84 8.60 -14.84
CA GLU A 29 -13.62 7.81 -14.94
C GLU A 29 -13.86 6.48 -15.65
N ILE A 30 -15.09 5.93 -15.60
CA ILE A 30 -15.40 4.59 -16.11
C ILE A 30 -15.31 4.52 -17.62
N ASN A 31 -14.56 3.56 -18.11
CA ASN A 31 -14.40 3.26 -19.54
C ASN A 31 -13.96 1.78 -19.74
N GLU A 32 -13.76 1.35 -20.99
CA GLU A 32 -13.38 -0.03 -21.32
C GLU A 32 -12.05 -0.48 -20.66
N LYS A 33 -11.13 0.45 -20.39
CA LYS A 33 -9.83 0.16 -19.75
C LYS A 33 -9.88 0.28 -18.23
N LEU A 34 -10.87 0.98 -17.71
CA LEU A 34 -11.11 1.21 -16.31
C LEU A 34 -12.55 0.81 -15.98
N PRO A 35 -12.82 -0.49 -15.73
CA PRO A 35 -14.17 -0.99 -15.55
C PRO A 35 -14.79 -0.64 -14.20
N GLY A 36 -13.99 -0.28 -13.20
CA GLY A 36 -14.47 0.08 -11.87
C GLY A 36 -13.49 0.97 -11.11
N ILE A 37 -14.04 1.83 -10.25
CA ILE A 37 -13.30 2.66 -9.31
C ILE A 37 -14.06 2.74 -7.98
N SER A 38 -13.34 2.62 -6.87
CA SER A 38 -13.83 2.94 -5.53
C SER A 38 -12.95 3.99 -4.88
N VAL A 39 -13.55 4.88 -4.09
CA VAL A 39 -12.85 5.97 -3.41
C VAL A 39 -13.40 6.14 -2.00
N CYS A 40 -12.53 6.46 -1.04
CA CYS A 40 -12.86 6.94 0.29
C CYS A 40 -12.07 8.20 0.57
N ILE A 41 -12.72 9.21 1.18
CA ILE A 41 -12.15 10.49 1.58
C ILE A 41 -12.57 10.73 3.03
N GLN A 42 -11.63 11.15 3.88
CA GLN A 42 -11.91 11.45 5.29
C GLN A 42 -10.99 12.53 5.81
N SER A 43 -11.54 13.52 6.51
CA SER A 43 -10.73 14.47 7.28
C SER A 43 -10.23 13.82 8.58
N ALA A 44 -9.05 14.24 9.05
CA ALA A 44 -8.46 13.63 10.25
C ALA A 44 -9.23 13.92 11.55
N ASP A 45 -10.09 14.94 11.57
CA ASP A 45 -11.02 15.24 12.66
C ASP A 45 -12.37 14.51 12.53
N GLU A 46 -12.55 13.72 11.46
CA GLU A 46 -13.76 12.96 11.16
C GLU A 46 -15.03 13.84 10.95
N GLU A 47 -14.86 15.16 10.79
CA GLU A 47 -15.98 16.06 10.50
C GLU A 47 -16.48 15.91 9.07
N PHE A 48 -15.61 15.46 8.15
CA PHE A 48 -15.94 15.14 6.77
C PHE A 48 -15.57 13.71 6.43
N SER A 49 -16.51 12.97 5.83
CA SER A 49 -16.27 11.64 5.27
C SER A 49 -17.16 11.41 4.06
N TRP A 50 -16.59 10.88 2.99
CA TRP A 50 -17.32 10.45 1.81
C TRP A 50 -16.73 9.16 1.24
N THR A 51 -17.61 8.27 0.77
CA THR A 51 -17.21 7.06 0.06
C THR A 51 -18.12 6.83 -1.13
N GLY A 52 -17.55 6.43 -2.24
CA GLY A 52 -18.27 6.15 -3.48
C GLY A 52 -17.62 5.07 -4.32
N ALA A 53 -18.40 4.53 -5.25
CA ALA A 53 -17.93 3.57 -6.24
C ALA A 53 -18.68 3.76 -7.55
N ALA A 54 -18.00 3.47 -8.66
CA ALA A 54 -18.59 3.48 -10.00
C ALA A 54 -18.12 2.27 -10.82
N GLY A 55 -18.92 1.86 -11.80
CA GLY A 55 -18.61 0.75 -12.69
C GLY A 55 -18.90 -0.62 -12.10
N PHE A 56 -18.06 -1.60 -12.41
CA PHE A 56 -18.33 -3.01 -12.16
C PHE A 56 -17.27 -3.64 -11.25
N ALA A 57 -17.73 -4.49 -10.31
CA ALA A 57 -16.89 -5.39 -9.53
C ALA A 57 -16.36 -6.54 -10.40
N ASP A 58 -17.12 -6.94 -11.40
CA ASP A 58 -16.79 -7.94 -12.39
C ASP A 58 -17.32 -7.45 -13.75
N GLN A 59 -16.40 -7.31 -14.72
CA GLN A 59 -16.70 -6.78 -16.05
C GLN A 59 -17.50 -7.78 -16.92
N GLU A 60 -17.34 -9.08 -16.68
CA GLU A 60 -18.06 -10.11 -17.43
C GLU A 60 -19.54 -10.19 -17.04
N THR A 61 -19.80 -10.32 -15.73
CA THR A 61 -21.17 -10.39 -15.20
C THR A 61 -21.85 -9.03 -15.08
N LYS A 62 -21.06 -7.94 -15.14
CA LYS A 62 -21.50 -6.55 -14.92
C LYS A 62 -22.14 -6.35 -13.54
N SER A 63 -21.70 -7.12 -12.54
CA SER A 63 -22.08 -6.88 -11.18
C SER A 63 -21.59 -5.50 -10.73
N PRO A 64 -22.45 -4.64 -10.15
CA PRO A 64 -22.04 -3.28 -9.79
C PRO A 64 -20.98 -3.30 -8.68
N LEU A 65 -19.98 -2.42 -8.82
CA LEU A 65 -18.98 -2.20 -7.79
C LEU A 65 -19.61 -1.47 -6.60
N ARG A 66 -19.28 -1.92 -5.38
CA ARG A 66 -19.63 -1.26 -4.12
C ARG A 66 -18.37 -0.83 -3.38
N SER A 67 -18.46 0.26 -2.65
CA SER A 67 -17.33 0.83 -1.89
C SER A 67 -16.86 -0.04 -0.71
N ASP A 68 -17.68 -1.02 -0.29
CA ASP A 68 -17.37 -1.95 0.79
C ASP A 68 -16.70 -3.25 0.33
N GLN A 69 -16.43 -3.39 -0.97
CA GLN A 69 -15.74 -4.55 -1.53
C GLN A 69 -14.23 -4.42 -1.41
N THR A 70 -13.57 -5.56 -1.28
CA THR A 70 -12.13 -5.67 -1.10
C THR A 70 -11.41 -5.84 -2.44
N PHE A 71 -10.13 -5.51 -2.43
CA PHE A 71 -9.23 -5.62 -3.58
C PHE A 71 -7.79 -5.86 -3.12
N ARG A 72 -6.96 -6.41 -4.00
CA ARG A 72 -5.51 -6.52 -3.77
C ARG A 72 -4.92 -5.11 -3.70
N ILE A 73 -4.28 -4.78 -2.58
CA ILE A 73 -3.65 -3.46 -2.39
C ILE A 73 -2.19 -3.43 -2.84
N ALA A 74 -1.66 -4.59 -3.23
CA ALA A 74 -0.28 -4.75 -3.69
C ALA A 74 0.73 -4.03 -2.79
N SER A 75 1.57 -3.17 -3.38
CA SER A 75 2.67 -2.50 -2.69
C SER A 75 2.26 -1.53 -1.59
N VAL A 76 0.99 -1.17 -1.43
CA VAL A 76 0.53 -0.43 -0.24
C VAL A 76 0.79 -1.26 1.03
N THR A 77 0.83 -2.60 0.94
CA THR A 77 1.26 -3.52 2.00
C THR A 77 2.63 -3.15 2.59
N LYS A 78 3.52 -2.52 1.80
CA LYS A 78 4.85 -2.10 2.28
C LYS A 78 4.80 -1.09 3.42
N THR A 79 3.76 -0.26 3.47
CA THR A 79 3.56 0.66 4.60
C THR A 79 3.31 -0.14 5.89
N TYR A 80 2.52 -1.20 5.83
CA TYR A 80 2.28 -2.10 6.97
C TYR A 80 3.55 -2.86 7.37
N VAL A 81 4.30 -3.39 6.41
CA VAL A 81 5.58 -4.09 6.68
C VAL A 81 6.58 -3.14 7.33
N ALA A 82 6.72 -1.91 6.82
CA ALA A 82 7.61 -0.91 7.40
C ALA A 82 7.19 -0.57 8.83
N ALA A 83 5.91 -0.33 9.08
CA ALA A 83 5.39 -0.12 10.43
C ALA A 83 5.65 -1.32 11.34
N GLY A 84 5.48 -2.57 10.85
CA GLY A 84 5.77 -3.79 11.60
C GLY A 84 7.25 -3.91 12.00
N ILE A 85 8.19 -3.59 11.10
CA ILE A 85 9.63 -3.55 11.41
C ILE A 85 9.93 -2.47 12.47
N LEU A 86 9.30 -1.30 12.36
CA LEU A 86 9.47 -0.23 13.34
C LEU A 86 8.89 -0.61 14.71
N ARG A 87 7.79 -1.36 14.77
CA ARG A 87 7.28 -1.97 16.02
C ARG A 87 8.27 -2.95 16.64
N LEU A 88 8.97 -3.77 15.85
CA LEU A 88 10.04 -4.64 16.36
C LEU A 88 11.23 -3.81 16.86
N MET A 89 11.54 -2.69 16.23
CA MET A 89 12.55 -1.74 16.70
C MET A 89 12.16 -1.16 18.09
N GLU A 90 10.92 -0.71 18.27
CA GLU A 90 10.42 -0.20 19.55
C GLU A 90 10.52 -1.24 20.69
N LYS A 91 10.27 -2.51 20.36
CA LYS A 91 10.42 -3.63 21.30
C LYS A 91 11.88 -3.96 21.65
N GLY A 92 12.84 -3.39 20.91
CA GLY A 92 14.26 -3.68 21.07
C GLY A 92 14.71 -5.01 20.45
N ASP A 93 13.89 -5.62 19.62
CA ASP A 93 14.19 -6.88 18.94
C ASP A 93 15.26 -6.70 17.86
N LEU A 94 15.30 -5.52 17.22
CA LEU A 94 16.27 -5.15 16.20
C LEU A 94 16.60 -3.66 16.24
N SER A 95 17.72 -3.27 15.58
CA SER A 95 18.05 -1.89 15.29
C SER A 95 17.98 -1.65 13.78
N LEU A 96 17.57 -0.46 13.38
CA LEU A 96 17.55 -0.09 11.95
C LEU A 96 18.94 -0.11 11.32
N GLU A 97 19.99 0.07 12.12
CA GLU A 97 21.39 0.01 11.67
C GLU A 97 22.00 -1.39 11.73
N ASP A 98 21.22 -2.38 12.18
CA ASP A 98 21.69 -3.76 12.12
C ASP A 98 21.84 -4.22 10.67
N PRO A 99 22.92 -4.98 10.36
CA PRO A 99 23.03 -5.63 9.07
C PRO A 99 21.96 -6.73 8.94
N ILE A 100 21.34 -6.84 7.77
CA ILE A 100 20.28 -7.82 7.52
C ILE A 100 20.74 -9.26 7.74
N SER A 101 22.04 -9.52 7.58
CA SER A 101 22.65 -10.83 7.81
C SER A 101 22.39 -11.40 9.20
N LYS A 102 22.13 -10.56 10.21
CA LYS A 102 21.77 -11.00 11.57
C LYS A 102 20.34 -11.53 11.68
N HIS A 103 19.45 -11.09 10.79
CA HIS A 103 18.02 -11.21 10.95
C HIS A 103 17.38 -12.23 10.00
N ILE A 104 17.99 -12.50 8.86
CA ILE A 104 17.48 -13.45 7.85
C ILE A 104 17.83 -14.91 8.19
N SER A 105 17.11 -15.84 7.57
CA SER A 105 17.36 -17.27 7.71
C SER A 105 18.72 -17.67 7.11
N LYS A 106 19.25 -18.82 7.55
CA LYS A 106 20.49 -19.36 6.98
C LYS A 106 20.36 -19.61 5.48
N GLU A 107 19.22 -20.15 5.04
CA GLU A 107 18.93 -20.41 3.62
C GLU A 107 18.96 -19.13 2.79
N HIS A 108 18.24 -18.08 3.22
CA HIS A 108 18.23 -16.81 2.51
C HIS A 108 19.61 -16.13 2.51
N LYS A 109 20.37 -16.28 3.61
CA LYS A 109 21.75 -15.79 3.66
C LYS A 109 22.63 -16.47 2.62
N GLU A 110 22.54 -17.79 2.49
CA GLU A 110 23.30 -18.56 1.50
C GLU A 110 22.95 -18.17 0.06
N ILE A 111 21.67 -17.91 -0.24
CA ILE A 111 21.23 -17.45 -1.56
C ILE A 111 21.74 -16.03 -1.85
N LEU A 112 21.44 -15.09 -0.97
CA LEU A 112 21.73 -13.67 -1.18
C LEU A 112 23.26 -13.37 -1.17
N SER A 113 24.07 -14.13 -0.40
CA SER A 113 25.53 -13.93 -0.34
C SER A 113 26.25 -14.30 -1.64
N GLN A 114 25.55 -14.80 -2.66
CA GLN A 114 26.14 -15.03 -3.98
C GLN A 114 26.47 -13.70 -4.66
N ASP A 115 25.64 -12.66 -4.44
CA ASP A 115 25.73 -11.38 -5.14
C ASP A 115 25.83 -10.17 -4.20
N TYR A 116 25.45 -10.32 -2.91
CA TYR A 116 25.33 -9.20 -1.99
C TYR A 116 26.22 -9.34 -0.74
N GLU A 117 26.89 -8.27 -0.36
CA GLU A 117 27.65 -8.13 0.89
C GLU A 117 26.70 -7.82 2.05
N LEU A 118 25.98 -8.85 2.57
CA LEU A 118 24.85 -8.71 3.51
C LEU A 118 25.21 -8.02 4.82
N ASP A 119 26.47 -8.02 5.24
CA ASP A 119 26.95 -7.33 6.43
C ASP A 119 27.07 -5.79 6.23
N GLN A 120 26.99 -5.32 5.00
CA GLN A 120 26.99 -3.90 4.62
C GLN A 120 25.60 -3.33 4.33
N ILE A 121 24.58 -4.19 4.29
CA ILE A 121 23.19 -3.81 4.01
C ILE A 121 22.43 -3.77 5.32
N THR A 122 21.88 -2.59 5.68
CA THR A 122 21.11 -2.42 6.92
C THR A 122 19.61 -2.60 6.72
N ILE A 123 18.89 -2.83 7.82
CA ILE A 123 17.41 -2.80 7.86
C ILE A 123 16.88 -1.46 7.30
N ARG A 124 17.46 -0.32 7.74
CA ARG A 124 17.10 1.03 7.24
C ARG A 124 17.25 1.16 5.74
N GLN A 125 18.35 0.70 5.18
CA GLN A 125 18.57 0.75 3.74
C GLN A 125 17.57 -0.11 2.97
N THR A 126 17.19 -1.26 3.52
CA THR A 126 16.19 -2.16 2.93
C THR A 126 14.79 -1.51 2.94
N LEU A 127 14.38 -0.91 4.08
CA LEU A 127 13.12 -0.17 4.20
C LEU A 127 13.00 1.00 3.22
N ARG A 128 14.13 1.65 2.89
CA ARG A 128 14.22 2.83 2.02
C ARG A 128 14.49 2.52 0.55
N HIS A 129 14.45 1.25 0.16
CA HIS A 129 14.82 0.83 -1.20
C HIS A 129 16.21 1.32 -1.63
N SER A 130 17.15 1.34 -0.72
CA SER A 130 18.54 1.74 -0.98
C SER A 130 19.56 0.63 -0.67
N ALA A 131 19.08 -0.60 -0.51
CA ALA A 131 19.94 -1.77 -0.26
C ALA A 131 20.69 -2.25 -1.51
N GLY A 132 20.29 -1.83 -2.71
CA GLY A 132 20.87 -2.28 -3.96
C GLY A 132 20.35 -3.64 -4.43
N PHE A 133 19.28 -4.15 -3.86
CA PHE A 133 18.64 -5.39 -4.31
C PHE A 133 18.01 -5.22 -5.69
N PHE A 134 18.25 -6.18 -6.58
CA PHE A 134 17.50 -6.31 -7.81
C PHE A 134 16.01 -6.61 -7.47
N ASP A 135 15.12 -6.00 -8.20
CA ASP A 135 13.69 -6.29 -8.03
C ASP A 135 13.31 -7.55 -8.80
N HIS A 136 12.99 -8.63 -8.09
CA HIS A 136 12.63 -9.92 -8.70
C HIS A 136 11.42 -9.85 -9.63
N THR A 137 10.54 -8.84 -9.46
CA THR A 137 9.40 -8.64 -10.36
C THR A 137 9.82 -8.15 -11.76
N ASN A 138 11.04 -7.65 -11.90
CA ASN A 138 11.67 -7.30 -13.17
C ASN A 138 12.43 -8.47 -13.81
N ALA A 139 12.53 -9.62 -13.15
CA ALA A 139 13.15 -10.80 -13.71
C ALA A 139 12.36 -11.30 -14.93
N PRO A 140 13.03 -11.69 -16.03
CA PRO A 140 12.37 -12.14 -17.26
C PRO A 140 11.33 -13.24 -17.05
N ASP A 141 11.60 -14.16 -16.12
CA ASP A 141 10.71 -15.29 -15.87
C ASP A 141 9.58 -14.98 -14.88
N PHE A 142 9.55 -13.82 -14.21
CA PHE A 142 8.50 -13.52 -13.24
C PHE A 142 7.10 -13.50 -13.89
N PHE A 143 6.84 -12.53 -14.75
CA PHE A 143 5.55 -12.44 -15.44
C PHE A 143 5.34 -13.56 -16.46
N LYS A 144 6.40 -14.07 -17.08
CA LYS A 144 6.29 -15.23 -17.98
C LYS A 144 5.71 -16.44 -17.25
N THR A 145 6.23 -16.76 -16.06
CA THR A 145 5.72 -17.89 -15.24
C THR A 145 4.25 -17.72 -14.92
N ILE A 146 3.82 -16.53 -14.51
CA ILE A 146 2.43 -16.25 -14.15
C ILE A 146 1.51 -16.34 -15.38
N LEU A 147 1.92 -15.79 -16.53
CA LEU A 147 1.13 -15.81 -17.76
C LEU A 147 1.02 -17.24 -18.35
N GLU A 148 2.04 -18.07 -18.18
CA GLU A 148 2.01 -19.47 -18.59
C GLU A 148 1.27 -20.38 -17.60
N ASN A 149 1.30 -20.03 -16.30
CA ASN A 149 0.64 -20.76 -15.21
C ASN A 149 0.12 -19.80 -14.13
N PRO A 150 -1.10 -19.27 -14.24
CA PRO A 150 -1.69 -18.35 -13.26
C PRO A 150 -1.78 -18.92 -11.84
N ASP A 151 -1.86 -20.24 -11.69
CA ASP A 151 -1.92 -20.93 -10.39
C ASP A 151 -0.54 -21.18 -9.77
N HIS A 152 0.54 -20.66 -10.39
CA HIS A 152 1.89 -20.88 -9.88
C HIS A 152 2.02 -20.38 -8.44
N GLN A 153 2.45 -21.28 -7.55
CA GLN A 153 2.67 -20.95 -6.14
C GLN A 153 4.11 -20.48 -5.92
N TRP A 154 4.28 -19.18 -5.74
CA TRP A 154 5.55 -18.63 -5.28
C TRP A 154 5.77 -18.95 -3.81
N THR A 155 7.02 -19.06 -3.42
CA THR A 155 7.47 -19.05 -2.02
C THR A 155 8.41 -17.87 -1.81
N ARG A 156 8.59 -17.42 -0.57
CA ARG A 156 9.59 -16.40 -0.25
C ARG A 156 10.97 -16.74 -0.83
N THR A 157 11.39 -17.98 -0.62
CA THR A 157 12.67 -18.47 -1.13
C THR A 157 12.74 -18.45 -2.65
N SER A 158 11.65 -18.81 -3.37
CA SER A 158 11.65 -18.80 -4.84
C SER A 158 11.67 -17.37 -5.41
N GLN A 159 11.02 -16.41 -4.77
CA GLN A 159 11.09 -14.99 -5.17
C GLN A 159 12.50 -14.43 -4.96
N ILE A 160 13.13 -14.68 -3.80
CA ILE A 160 14.51 -14.27 -3.52
C ILE A 160 15.48 -14.90 -4.52
N ARG A 161 15.34 -16.20 -4.76
CA ARG A 161 16.19 -16.93 -5.72
C ARG A 161 16.04 -16.39 -7.13
N LEU A 162 14.82 -16.11 -7.57
CA LEU A 162 14.57 -15.54 -8.89
C LEU A 162 15.32 -14.20 -9.06
N GLY A 163 15.30 -13.35 -8.04
CA GLY A 163 16.01 -12.07 -8.06
C GLY A 163 17.53 -12.22 -8.14
N VAL A 164 18.11 -13.21 -7.43
CA VAL A 164 19.55 -13.50 -7.47
C VAL A 164 19.95 -14.19 -8.79
N ASP A 165 19.17 -15.15 -9.25
CA ASP A 165 19.50 -15.94 -10.45
C ASP A 165 19.35 -15.13 -11.76
N GLN A 166 18.53 -14.07 -11.80
CA GLN A 166 18.16 -13.36 -13.03
C GLN A 166 18.42 -11.86 -13.00
N GLY A 167 19.02 -11.33 -11.95
CA GLY A 167 19.34 -9.92 -11.86
C GLY A 167 20.63 -9.62 -11.10
N ASP A 168 21.35 -8.60 -11.56
CA ASP A 168 22.56 -8.12 -10.90
C ASP A 168 22.23 -7.09 -9.79
N PRO A 169 23.09 -6.94 -8.76
CA PRO A 169 22.96 -5.87 -7.76
C PRO A 169 22.85 -4.47 -8.40
N VAL A 170 21.93 -3.65 -7.88
CA VAL A 170 21.65 -2.31 -8.39
C VAL A 170 22.29 -1.25 -7.50
N GLY A 171 23.54 -0.92 -7.78
CA GLY A 171 24.27 0.12 -7.08
C GLY A 171 24.84 -0.29 -5.72
N VAL A 172 25.42 0.68 -5.02
CA VAL A 172 26.05 0.51 -3.70
C VAL A 172 25.03 0.78 -2.61
N PRO A 173 24.93 -0.06 -1.56
CA PRO A 173 24.01 0.15 -0.45
C PRO A 173 24.11 1.57 0.14
N GLY A 174 22.97 2.24 0.29
CA GLY A 174 22.82 3.58 0.86
C GLY A 174 23.18 4.74 -0.07
N LYS A 175 23.58 4.49 -1.33
CA LYS A 175 24.00 5.56 -2.26
C LYS A 175 22.93 6.06 -3.19
N GLN A 176 21.97 5.20 -3.54
CA GLN A 176 20.91 5.52 -4.48
C GLN A 176 19.60 4.84 -4.07
N PHE A 177 18.50 5.35 -4.59
CA PHE A 177 17.20 4.69 -4.53
C PHE A 177 17.09 3.67 -5.68
N SER A 178 16.70 2.46 -5.35
CA SER A 178 16.31 1.42 -6.31
C SER A 178 15.19 0.58 -5.73
N TYR A 179 13.97 0.86 -6.18
CA TYR A 179 12.79 0.12 -5.71
C TYR A 179 12.96 -1.38 -5.92
N SER A 180 12.66 -2.18 -4.89
CA SER A 180 12.78 -3.63 -4.95
C SER A 180 11.78 -4.31 -4.05
N ASP A 181 10.89 -5.10 -4.64
CA ASP A 181 9.99 -5.98 -3.89
C ASP A 181 10.77 -7.03 -3.09
N MET A 182 11.90 -7.52 -3.61
CA MET A 182 12.75 -8.47 -2.91
C MET A 182 13.18 -7.97 -1.53
N GLY A 183 13.48 -6.66 -1.40
CA GLY A 183 13.81 -6.06 -0.11
C GLY A 183 12.68 -6.24 0.92
N TYR A 184 11.46 -6.00 0.53
CA TYR A 184 10.29 -6.14 1.41
C TYR A 184 9.88 -7.60 1.65
N VAL A 185 10.11 -8.49 0.69
CA VAL A 185 10.01 -9.94 0.87
C VAL A 185 10.97 -10.42 1.98
N ILE A 186 12.19 -9.87 2.03
CA ILE A 186 13.17 -10.15 3.09
C ILE A 186 12.68 -9.59 4.44
N LEU A 187 12.20 -8.34 4.48
CA LEU A 187 11.66 -7.71 5.71
C LEU A 187 10.46 -8.48 6.26
N GLY A 188 9.56 -8.96 5.40
CA GLY A 188 8.46 -9.84 5.82
C GLY A 188 8.96 -11.12 6.52
N GLY A 189 10.04 -11.72 6.03
CA GLY A 189 10.67 -12.88 6.68
C GLY A 189 11.31 -12.54 8.04
N ILE A 190 11.75 -11.31 8.23
CA ILE A 190 12.23 -10.83 9.53
C ILE A 190 11.06 -10.72 10.53
N ILE A 191 9.91 -10.19 10.09
CA ILE A 191 8.71 -10.13 10.93
C ILE A 191 8.28 -11.54 11.37
N GLU A 192 8.19 -12.50 10.45
CA GLU A 192 7.84 -13.89 10.79
C GLU A 192 8.81 -14.50 11.81
N LYS A 193 10.10 -14.25 11.66
CA LYS A 193 11.13 -14.73 12.61
C LYS A 193 10.91 -14.22 14.03
N TYR A 194 10.61 -12.93 14.20
CA TYR A 194 10.49 -12.33 15.53
C TYR A 194 9.13 -12.57 16.16
N THR A 195 8.07 -12.65 15.37
CA THR A 195 6.73 -12.96 15.85
C THR A 195 6.52 -14.46 16.04
N ASN A 196 7.31 -15.31 15.37
CA ASN A 196 7.12 -16.75 15.26
C ASN A 196 5.71 -17.10 14.73
N LYS A 197 5.21 -16.30 13.80
CA LYS A 197 3.89 -16.40 13.15
C LYS A 197 4.04 -16.19 11.64
N SER A 198 3.00 -16.54 10.88
CA SER A 198 2.90 -16.11 9.50
C SER A 198 2.88 -14.58 9.40
N LEU A 199 3.26 -14.04 8.25
CA LEU A 199 3.41 -12.60 8.08
C LEU A 199 2.12 -11.83 8.34
N ASP A 200 0.98 -12.35 7.87
CA ASP A 200 -0.35 -11.79 8.09
C ASP A 200 -0.69 -11.67 9.59
N VAL A 201 -0.58 -12.78 10.32
CA VAL A 201 -0.85 -12.82 11.76
C VAL A 201 0.14 -11.93 12.52
N GLY A 202 1.43 -11.98 12.14
CA GLY A 202 2.47 -11.16 12.75
C GLY A 202 2.21 -9.67 12.57
N LEU A 203 1.81 -9.22 11.37
CA LEU A 203 1.48 -7.82 11.10
C LEU A 203 0.21 -7.37 11.82
N LYS A 204 -0.85 -8.17 11.78
CA LYS A 204 -2.11 -7.86 12.49
C LYS A 204 -1.88 -7.58 13.96
N GLU A 205 -1.11 -8.44 14.65
CA GLU A 205 -0.83 -8.26 16.07
C GLU A 205 0.17 -7.14 16.37
N LEU A 206 1.24 -6.98 15.56
CA LEU A 206 2.21 -5.91 15.77
C LEU A 206 1.59 -4.53 15.62
N LEU A 207 0.64 -4.39 14.70
CA LEU A 207 0.01 -3.12 14.34
C LEU A 207 -1.35 -2.90 15.02
N GLY A 208 -1.89 -3.92 15.70
CA GLY A 208 -3.19 -3.82 16.36
C GLY A 208 -4.34 -3.61 15.35
N LEU A 209 -4.33 -4.32 14.19
CA LEU A 209 -5.33 -4.06 13.14
C LEU A 209 -6.75 -4.37 13.60
N GLU A 210 -6.94 -5.37 14.47
CA GLU A 210 -8.24 -5.70 15.07
C GLU A 210 -8.72 -4.58 16.00
N GLU A 211 -7.83 -4.06 16.85
CA GLU A 211 -8.12 -2.93 17.77
C GLU A 211 -8.40 -1.64 17.00
N LEU A 212 -7.84 -1.48 15.80
CA LEU A 212 -8.13 -0.36 14.91
C LEU A 212 -9.44 -0.56 14.12
N GLY A 213 -10.10 -1.71 14.23
CA GLY A 213 -11.35 -2.03 13.54
C GLY A 213 -11.19 -2.36 12.05
N LEU A 214 -9.99 -2.75 11.62
CA LEU A 214 -9.68 -3.07 10.21
C LEU A 214 -10.02 -4.54 9.89
N GLU A 215 -11.32 -4.86 9.89
CA GLU A 215 -11.82 -6.23 9.77
C GLU A 215 -11.72 -6.80 8.34
N ARG A 216 -11.60 -5.93 7.34
CA ARG A 216 -11.49 -6.29 5.91
C ARG A 216 -10.08 -6.11 5.36
N THR A 217 -9.13 -5.80 6.21
CA THR A 217 -7.70 -5.75 5.88
C THR A 217 -7.05 -7.05 6.32
N ASP A 218 -6.92 -7.99 5.39
CA ASP A 218 -6.38 -9.32 5.62
C ASP A 218 -5.54 -9.78 4.42
N PHE A 219 -4.63 -10.75 4.64
CA PHE A 219 -3.98 -11.41 3.51
C PHE A 219 -5.02 -12.22 2.71
N GLU A 220 -4.87 -12.20 1.40
CA GLU A 220 -5.67 -13.03 0.51
C GLU A 220 -5.46 -14.50 0.87
N GLY A 221 -6.52 -15.24 1.14
CA GLY A 221 -6.47 -16.63 1.56
C GLY A 221 -7.80 -17.32 1.38
N GLU A 222 -7.80 -18.64 1.30
CA GLU A 222 -9.02 -19.40 1.12
C GLU A 222 -9.99 -19.21 2.29
N ASP A 223 -11.27 -18.97 1.98
CA ASP A 223 -12.41 -18.91 2.92
C ASP A 223 -12.48 -17.67 3.85
N SER A 224 -11.72 -16.61 3.63
CA SER A 224 -11.90 -15.38 4.40
C SER A 224 -13.14 -14.58 3.93
N LEU A 225 -13.75 -13.80 4.85
CA LEU A 225 -14.80 -12.85 4.46
C LEU A 225 -14.27 -11.82 3.46
N THR A 226 -13.02 -11.46 3.60
CA THR A 226 -12.30 -10.53 2.75
C THR A 226 -12.24 -11.03 1.31
N ASP A 227 -11.94 -12.33 1.10
CA ASP A 227 -11.93 -12.95 -0.22
C ASP A 227 -13.33 -13.01 -0.86
N GLN A 228 -14.37 -13.30 -0.08
CA GLN A 228 -15.75 -13.35 -0.58
C GLN A 228 -16.26 -12.01 -1.10
N LEU A 229 -15.65 -10.90 -0.68
CA LEU A 229 -16.00 -9.55 -1.11
C LEU A 229 -15.05 -9.00 -2.17
N ARG A 230 -14.06 -9.77 -2.58
CA ARG A 230 -13.01 -9.35 -3.50
C ARG A 230 -13.57 -9.06 -4.90
N ILE A 231 -13.17 -7.93 -5.47
CA ILE A 231 -13.50 -7.56 -6.86
C ILE A 231 -12.50 -8.16 -7.84
N HIS A 232 -12.89 -8.21 -9.11
CA HIS A 232 -11.98 -8.52 -10.20
C HIS A 232 -11.08 -7.32 -10.49
N GLN A 233 -9.78 -7.58 -10.66
CA GLN A 233 -8.78 -6.58 -11.06
C GLN A 233 -8.10 -7.06 -12.35
N TYR A 234 -7.77 -6.12 -13.23
CA TYR A 234 -7.38 -6.43 -14.60
C TYR A 234 -5.96 -6.00 -14.92
N PHE A 235 -5.20 -6.90 -15.54
CA PHE A 235 -3.86 -6.64 -16.06
C PHE A 235 -3.86 -6.73 -17.58
N GLN A 236 -3.64 -5.59 -18.27
CA GLN A 236 -3.66 -5.53 -19.74
C GLN A 236 -4.96 -6.09 -20.38
N GLY A 237 -6.08 -5.91 -19.70
CA GLY A 237 -7.38 -6.41 -20.11
C GLY A 237 -7.66 -7.88 -19.75
N MET A 238 -6.71 -8.59 -19.17
CA MET A 238 -6.91 -9.93 -18.63
C MET A 238 -7.45 -9.83 -17.20
N ASP A 239 -8.45 -10.64 -16.89
CA ASP A 239 -8.91 -10.84 -15.54
C ASP A 239 -7.87 -11.60 -14.71
N THR A 240 -7.54 -11.10 -13.54
CA THR A 240 -6.54 -11.69 -12.65
C THR A 240 -7.15 -12.29 -11.39
N PHE A 241 -8.47 -12.43 -11.34
CA PHE A 241 -9.19 -12.91 -10.17
C PHE A 241 -8.69 -14.27 -9.70
N GLU A 242 -8.49 -15.20 -10.63
CA GLU A 242 -8.01 -16.56 -10.37
C GLU A 242 -6.47 -16.68 -10.29
N TRP A 243 -5.73 -15.58 -10.41
CA TRP A 243 -4.27 -15.67 -10.27
C TRP A 243 -3.89 -15.98 -8.82
N SER A 244 -2.90 -16.87 -8.65
CA SER A 244 -2.38 -17.21 -7.33
C SER A 244 -2.07 -15.96 -6.51
N PRO A 245 -2.59 -15.86 -5.28
CA PRO A 245 -2.30 -14.72 -4.40
C PRO A 245 -0.81 -14.60 -4.05
N THR A 246 -0.06 -15.71 -4.18
CA THR A 246 1.37 -15.74 -3.85
C THR A 246 2.25 -14.87 -4.75
N ILE A 247 1.71 -14.36 -5.87
CA ILE A 247 2.39 -13.36 -6.73
C ILE A 247 2.82 -12.13 -5.92
N ASP A 248 1.98 -11.69 -4.98
CA ASP A 248 2.19 -10.48 -4.19
C ASP A 248 2.57 -10.77 -2.73
N TYR A 249 2.63 -12.03 -2.29
CA TYR A 249 2.85 -12.39 -0.90
C TYR A 249 4.25 -12.01 -0.40
N TYR A 250 4.46 -12.26 0.87
CA TYR A 250 5.71 -12.21 1.61
C TYR A 250 6.22 -10.80 1.96
N GLY A 251 5.44 -9.73 1.72
CA GLY A 251 5.76 -8.37 2.15
C GLY A 251 5.95 -7.35 1.02
N GLY A 252 6.14 -7.80 -0.23
CA GLY A 252 6.04 -6.95 -1.41
C GLY A 252 4.61 -6.44 -1.60
N GLY A 253 3.65 -7.30 -1.31
CA GLY A 253 2.22 -7.14 -1.24
C GLY A 253 1.63 -8.22 -0.34
N GLY A 254 0.35 -8.54 -0.54
CA GLY A 254 -0.35 -9.65 0.11
C GLY A 254 -1.69 -9.28 0.74
N PHE A 255 -1.86 -8.05 1.20
CA PHE A 255 -3.14 -7.62 1.78
C PHE A 255 -4.22 -7.40 0.72
N LEU A 256 -5.44 -7.82 1.06
CA LEU A 256 -6.69 -7.26 0.60
C LEU A 256 -7.13 -6.16 1.56
N SER A 257 -7.84 -5.15 1.07
CA SER A 257 -8.46 -4.13 1.91
C SER A 257 -9.59 -3.43 1.16
N THR A 258 -10.28 -2.51 1.82
CA THR A 258 -11.19 -1.54 1.21
C THR A 258 -10.53 -0.15 1.17
N THR A 259 -11.09 0.77 0.36
CA THR A 259 -10.57 2.14 0.34
C THR A 259 -10.69 2.84 1.68
N CYS A 260 -11.78 2.59 2.44
CA CYS A 260 -11.96 3.23 3.74
C CYS A 260 -11.01 2.65 4.79
N GLU A 261 -10.79 1.34 4.85
CA GLU A 261 -9.82 0.78 5.81
C GLU A 261 -8.36 1.18 5.49
N LEU A 262 -8.03 1.46 4.22
CA LEU A 262 -6.75 2.09 3.89
C LEU A 262 -6.64 3.50 4.46
N VAL A 263 -7.72 4.30 4.37
CA VAL A 263 -7.79 5.63 4.99
C VAL A 263 -7.67 5.51 6.51
N ASP A 264 -8.42 4.61 7.13
CA ASP A 264 -8.43 4.40 8.58
C ASP A 264 -7.04 3.99 9.09
N PHE A 265 -6.34 3.09 8.38
CA PHE A 265 -4.97 2.71 8.74
C PHE A 265 -3.99 3.89 8.65
N PHE A 266 -4.03 4.66 7.54
CA PHE A 266 -3.18 5.83 7.37
C PHE A 266 -3.50 6.90 8.43
N GLN A 267 -4.76 7.11 8.73
CA GLN A 267 -5.18 8.02 9.79
C GLN A 267 -4.65 7.55 11.15
N ALA A 268 -4.79 6.27 11.49
CA ALA A 268 -4.23 5.71 12.72
C ALA A 268 -2.71 5.88 12.81
N LEU A 269 -2.00 5.64 11.69
CA LEU A 269 -0.56 5.79 11.59
C LEU A 269 -0.12 7.24 11.85
N PHE A 270 -0.72 8.21 11.16
CA PHE A 270 -0.37 9.63 11.30
C PHE A 270 -0.87 10.27 12.59
N GLN A 271 -1.89 9.71 13.23
CA GLN A 271 -2.36 10.09 14.56
C GLN A 271 -1.57 9.43 15.71
N GLY A 272 -0.54 8.62 15.40
CA GLY A 272 0.32 7.97 16.40
C GLY A 272 -0.34 6.81 17.13
N LYS A 273 -1.40 6.22 16.58
CA LYS A 273 -2.11 5.08 17.20
C LYS A 273 -1.44 3.72 16.91
N VAL A 274 -0.55 3.66 15.90
CA VAL A 274 0.14 2.43 15.48
C VAL A 274 1.43 2.20 16.28
N PHE A 275 2.11 3.27 16.68
CA PHE A 275 3.38 3.23 17.42
C PHE A 275 3.18 3.50 18.90
N GLU A 276 4.04 2.90 19.76
CA GLU A 276 4.06 3.19 21.20
C GLU A 276 4.85 4.46 21.50
N ASP A 277 5.93 4.71 20.74
CA ASP A 277 6.73 5.93 20.83
C ASP A 277 6.33 6.90 19.70
N PRO A 278 5.83 8.11 20.00
CA PRO A 278 5.49 9.11 18.98
C PRO A 278 6.67 9.48 18.06
N GLU A 279 7.92 9.33 18.52
CA GLU A 279 9.10 9.60 17.71
C GLU A 279 9.29 8.56 16.59
N THR A 280 8.69 7.38 16.69
CA THR A 280 8.79 6.33 15.66
C THR A 280 8.20 6.77 14.33
N LEU A 281 7.11 7.53 14.34
CA LEU A 281 6.57 8.11 13.12
C LEU A 281 7.56 9.11 12.48
N ASN A 282 8.23 9.94 13.29
CA ASN A 282 9.24 10.87 12.79
C ASN A 282 10.42 10.11 12.15
N ILE A 283 10.84 9.00 12.75
CA ILE A 283 11.88 8.09 12.18
C ILE A 283 11.39 7.51 10.85
N MET A 284 10.14 7.06 10.77
CA MET A 284 9.54 6.52 9.53
C MET A 284 9.55 7.54 8.39
N LEU A 285 9.25 8.79 8.71
CA LEU A 285 9.09 9.90 7.76
C LEU A 285 10.38 10.73 7.57
N GLU A 286 11.51 10.30 8.14
CA GLU A 286 12.77 11.01 8.02
C GLU A 286 13.17 11.19 6.54
N PRO A 287 13.44 12.42 6.09
CA PRO A 287 13.83 12.70 4.71
C PRO A 287 15.11 11.95 4.30
N VAL A 288 15.13 11.49 3.07
CA VAL A 288 16.28 10.77 2.53
C VAL A 288 17.01 11.65 1.51
N SER A 289 18.34 11.63 1.56
CA SER A 289 19.19 12.27 0.56
C SER A 289 20.19 11.25 0.04
N TYR A 290 20.13 10.96 -1.26
CA TYR A 290 21.07 10.06 -1.93
C TYR A 290 22.16 10.85 -2.66
N THR A 291 23.38 10.30 -2.70
CA THR A 291 24.52 10.98 -3.32
C THR A 291 24.62 10.77 -4.83
N GLU A 292 24.04 9.70 -5.35
CA GLU A 292 24.22 9.26 -6.74
C GLU A 292 22.96 9.38 -7.60
N GLN A 293 21.78 9.48 -6.98
CA GLN A 293 20.52 9.65 -7.71
C GLN A 293 19.59 10.58 -6.93
N ALA A 294 19.27 11.70 -7.54
CA ALA A 294 18.25 12.60 -7.01
C ALA A 294 16.84 12.07 -7.38
N ASN A 295 15.87 12.36 -6.53
CA ASN A 295 14.48 12.64 -6.86
C ASN A 295 13.41 11.60 -6.57
N MET A 296 13.68 10.52 -5.83
CA MET A 296 12.56 9.78 -5.23
C MET A 296 12.65 9.93 -3.71
N ASN A 297 11.75 10.71 -3.16
CA ASN A 297 11.65 10.87 -1.71
C ASN A 297 10.82 9.72 -1.13
N TYR A 298 11.38 8.50 -1.21
CA TYR A 298 10.84 7.32 -0.56
C TYR A 298 11.44 7.19 0.83
N GLN A 299 10.58 7.25 1.81
CA GLN A 299 10.92 7.09 3.22
C GLN A 299 10.84 5.59 3.59
N MET A 300 10.34 5.23 4.73
CA MET A 300 10.16 3.83 5.09
C MET A 300 8.69 3.42 4.81
N GLY A 301 8.45 2.73 3.70
CA GLY A 301 7.13 2.23 3.34
C GLY A 301 6.18 3.26 2.71
N MET A 302 6.64 4.45 2.34
CA MET A 302 5.83 5.46 1.64
C MET A 302 6.67 6.50 0.91
N TYR A 303 6.06 7.13 -0.09
CA TYR A 303 6.62 8.28 -0.81
C TYR A 303 6.16 9.59 -0.17
N GLN A 304 7.04 10.57 -0.15
CA GLN A 304 6.63 11.96 -0.05
C GLN A 304 6.54 12.53 -1.47
N VAL A 305 5.39 13.09 -1.81
CA VAL A 305 5.08 13.69 -3.11
C VAL A 305 4.51 15.09 -2.94
N GLU A 306 4.22 15.74 -4.06
CA GLU A 306 3.51 17.01 -4.11
C GLU A 306 2.22 16.85 -4.92
N ILE A 307 1.12 17.37 -4.41
CA ILE A 307 -0.17 17.45 -5.09
C ILE A 307 -0.70 18.88 -4.99
N ASN A 308 -0.93 19.54 -6.14
CA ASN A 308 -1.39 20.94 -6.19
C ASN A 308 -0.53 21.91 -5.35
N GLY A 309 0.78 21.69 -5.29
CA GLY A 309 1.72 22.48 -4.49
C GLY A 309 1.76 22.14 -2.99
N MET A 310 0.96 21.19 -2.54
CA MET A 310 0.91 20.73 -1.16
C MET A 310 1.75 19.46 -0.98
N LYS A 311 2.46 19.36 0.14
CA LYS A 311 3.15 18.12 0.53
C LYS A 311 2.14 17.02 0.84
N ALA A 312 2.42 15.81 0.36
CA ALA A 312 1.61 14.64 0.65
C ALA A 312 2.46 13.39 0.88
N TYR A 313 1.91 12.45 1.64
CA TYR A 313 2.49 11.13 1.86
C TYR A 313 1.60 10.08 1.22
N THR A 314 2.19 9.16 0.46
CA THR A 314 1.41 8.21 -0.35
C THR A 314 2.13 6.88 -0.54
N HIS A 315 1.37 5.84 -0.79
CA HIS A 315 1.86 4.65 -1.47
C HIS A 315 0.88 4.21 -2.55
N THR A 316 1.42 3.68 -3.65
CA THR A 316 0.64 3.11 -4.75
C THR A 316 0.78 1.60 -4.79
N GLY A 317 -0.23 0.90 -5.30
CA GLY A 317 -0.21 -0.54 -5.51
C GLY A 317 -0.38 -0.91 -6.99
N PHE A 318 0.33 -1.94 -7.42
CA PHE A 318 0.31 -2.44 -8.79
C PHE A 318 -1.11 -2.66 -9.33
N TRP A 319 -2.02 -3.17 -8.49
CA TRP A 319 -3.41 -3.46 -8.84
C TRP A 319 -4.33 -2.23 -8.86
N GLY A 320 -3.78 -1.02 -9.02
CA GLY A 320 -4.56 0.20 -9.17
C GLY A 320 -4.92 0.91 -7.88
N THR A 321 -4.29 0.55 -6.77
CA THR A 321 -4.53 1.15 -5.46
C THR A 321 -3.65 2.36 -5.22
N GLN A 322 -4.18 3.40 -4.60
CA GLN A 322 -3.42 4.48 -4.00
C GLN A 322 -4.08 4.95 -2.71
N VAL A 323 -3.27 5.25 -1.72
CA VAL A 323 -3.67 5.97 -0.51
C VAL A 323 -2.75 7.17 -0.32
N ILE A 324 -3.32 8.32 0.09
CA ILE A 324 -2.61 9.59 0.24
C ILE A 324 -3.09 10.34 1.49
N TYR A 325 -2.16 10.97 2.19
CA TYR A 325 -2.41 11.93 3.26
C TYR A 325 -1.85 13.29 2.88
N ILE A 326 -2.67 14.34 2.97
CA ILE A 326 -2.33 15.74 2.69
C ILE A 326 -2.40 16.52 4.00
N PRO A 327 -1.26 16.73 4.70
CA PRO A 327 -1.24 17.37 6.02
C PRO A 327 -1.85 18.76 6.04
N GLU A 328 -1.61 19.57 5.00
CA GLU A 328 -2.10 20.96 4.91
C GLU A 328 -3.63 21.05 4.83
N LYS A 329 -4.28 20.02 4.33
CA LYS A 329 -5.75 19.88 4.26
C LYS A 329 -6.31 19.00 5.37
N ASN A 330 -5.43 18.38 6.18
CA ASN A 330 -5.80 17.38 7.18
C ASN A 330 -6.68 16.26 6.58
N LEU A 331 -6.35 15.82 5.36
CA LEU A 331 -7.20 14.99 4.52
C LEU A 331 -6.52 13.68 4.12
N PHE A 332 -7.23 12.59 4.30
CA PHE A 332 -6.88 11.26 3.81
C PHE A 332 -7.78 10.87 2.65
N MET A 333 -7.20 10.27 1.63
CA MET A 333 -7.93 9.77 0.46
C MET A 333 -7.36 8.41 0.06
N ALA A 334 -8.22 7.47 -0.32
CA ALA A 334 -7.80 6.24 -0.97
C ALA A 334 -8.67 5.97 -2.20
N ALA A 335 -8.05 5.41 -3.24
CA ALA A 335 -8.72 4.97 -4.45
C ALA A 335 -8.20 3.59 -4.88
N ASN A 336 -9.08 2.77 -5.43
CA ASN A 336 -8.70 1.60 -6.21
C ASN A 336 -9.37 1.68 -7.58
N TYR A 337 -8.54 1.66 -8.61
CA TYR A 337 -8.95 1.40 -9.97
C TYR A 337 -8.89 -0.12 -10.18
N SER A 338 -9.95 -0.75 -10.64
CA SER A 338 -9.96 -2.20 -10.87
C SER A 338 -9.06 -2.64 -12.04
N SER A 339 -8.00 -1.90 -12.31
CA SER A 339 -7.01 -2.16 -13.37
C SER A 339 -5.63 -1.68 -12.94
N VAL A 340 -4.59 -2.33 -13.45
CA VAL A 340 -3.22 -1.95 -13.15
C VAL A 340 -2.95 -0.50 -13.48
N TRP A 341 -2.53 0.24 -12.46
CA TRP A 341 -2.17 1.64 -12.57
C TRP A 341 -0.81 1.82 -13.24
N ARG A 342 -0.74 2.68 -14.25
CA ARG A 342 0.51 3.10 -14.91
C ARG A 342 0.60 4.62 -15.05
N GLY A 343 -0.05 5.36 -14.15
CA GLY A 343 -0.06 6.82 -14.14
C GLY A 343 1.08 7.44 -13.34
N GLY A 344 0.98 8.76 -13.11
CA GLY A 344 1.95 9.54 -12.34
C GLY A 344 1.99 9.20 -10.83
N ALA A 345 2.67 10.04 -10.06
CA ALA A 345 2.82 9.87 -8.61
C ALA A 345 1.48 10.02 -7.84
N VAL A 346 0.47 10.62 -8.44
CA VAL A 346 -0.85 10.87 -7.85
C VAL A 346 -1.94 10.40 -8.79
N ALA A 347 -2.97 9.76 -8.26
CA ALA A 347 -4.14 9.31 -9.01
C ALA A 347 -4.94 10.52 -9.53
N PRO A 348 -5.27 10.59 -10.84
CA PRO A 348 -6.00 11.73 -11.41
C PRO A 348 -7.33 12.05 -10.71
N VAL A 349 -8.01 11.03 -10.19
CA VAL A 349 -9.26 11.22 -9.46
C VAL A 349 -9.07 12.10 -8.21
N PHE A 350 -7.90 12.03 -7.55
CA PHE A 350 -7.66 12.86 -6.36
C PHE A 350 -7.57 14.36 -6.70
N GLU A 351 -6.91 14.70 -7.81
CA GLU A 351 -6.84 16.09 -8.24
C GLU A 351 -8.23 16.65 -8.57
N LYS A 352 -9.06 15.88 -9.27
CA LYS A 352 -10.45 16.25 -9.60
C LYS A 352 -11.32 16.42 -8.36
N LEU A 353 -11.23 15.46 -7.42
CA LEU A 353 -11.99 15.52 -6.17
C LEU A 353 -11.55 16.71 -5.29
N LEU A 354 -10.24 17.02 -5.28
CA LEU A 354 -9.73 18.21 -4.58
C LEU A 354 -10.16 19.54 -5.25
N GLU A 355 -10.39 19.55 -6.58
CA GLU A 355 -10.96 20.70 -7.27
C GLU A 355 -12.41 20.93 -6.86
N GLU A 356 -13.24 19.88 -6.87
CA GLU A 356 -14.63 19.95 -6.38
C GLU A 356 -14.70 20.41 -4.91
N MET A 357 -13.73 20.02 -4.08
CA MET A 357 -13.67 20.49 -2.68
C MET A 357 -13.34 21.97 -2.54
N LYS A 358 -12.62 22.60 -3.48
CA LYS A 358 -12.31 24.04 -3.42
C LYS A 358 -13.55 24.91 -3.63
N ASP A 359 -14.43 24.48 -4.52
CA ASP A 359 -15.68 25.19 -4.82
C ASP A 359 -16.64 25.23 -3.62
N LEU A 360 -16.28 24.56 -2.52
CA LEU A 360 -17.05 24.43 -1.30
C LEU A 360 -16.56 25.36 -0.15
N GLU A 361 -15.31 25.81 -0.25
CA GLU A 361 -14.72 26.72 0.75
C GLU A 361 -15.07 28.21 0.43
N ASP A 362 -15.59 28.50 -0.79
CA ASP A 362 -16.04 29.84 -1.26
C ASP A 362 -17.56 29.98 -1.12
#